data_c56dbbec6455d5c3a1d7735f1af47fa2
#
_entry.id   c56dbbec6455d5c3a1d7735f1af47fa2
#
_cell.length_a   1.000
_cell.length_b   1.000
_cell.length_c   1.000
_cell.angle_alpha   90.00
_cell.angle_beta   90.00
_cell.angle_gamma   90.00
#
_symmetry.space_group_name_H-M   'P 1'
#
loop_
_entity.id
_entity.type
_entity.pdbx_description
1 polymer ?
#
loop_
_entity_poly.entity_id
_entity_poly.type
_entity_poly.pdbx_seq_one_letter_code
_entity_poly.pdbx_strand_id
1 'polypeptide(L)'
;GYLWLRPLEQVLGLVREVRGAELLRRSEGKGLIVLSPHIGAWELAGLYLASHGPTAIFYKPQKYLDDLILEARRRTGAELAPITPKGIRVLVQALERGDQVGILPDQEPKADKGAVFAPIFGVPAFTMLLVNRLARRTGAPVIFLFAERLPESRGFRIHCIRAPEGIDSADDVTAAAALNLGIEQCIRTCPEQYVWPYKRFRRRPDGAPKVYTGPLDDTSAFELLERLRAWAP
;
A
#
# COMPACT_ATOMS: atom_id res chain seq x y z
N GLY A 1 -11.31 -15.77 6.25
CA GLY A 1 -12.00 -16.08 7.50
C GLY A 1 -11.08 -16.15 8.70
N TYR A 2 -10.00 -16.97 8.67
CA TYR A 2 -9.16 -17.23 9.85
C TYR A 2 -8.62 -15.96 10.53
N LEU A 3 -8.04 -15.03 9.77
CA LEU A 3 -7.45 -13.78 10.30
C LEU A 3 -8.46 -12.88 11.02
N TRP A 4 -9.73 -12.95 10.64
CA TRP A 4 -10.79 -12.10 11.22
C TRP A 4 -11.52 -12.73 12.41
N LEU A 5 -11.53 -14.06 12.50
CA LEU A 5 -12.34 -14.80 13.47
C LEU A 5 -11.54 -15.31 14.68
N ARG A 6 -10.24 -15.51 14.55
CA ARG A 6 -9.41 -16.03 15.62
C ARG A 6 -8.86 -14.93 16.54
N PRO A 7 -8.58 -15.24 17.82
CA PRO A 7 -7.90 -14.32 18.73
C PRO A 7 -6.61 -13.74 18.10
N LEU A 8 -6.33 -12.47 18.36
CA LEU A 8 -5.21 -11.75 17.76
C LEU A 8 -3.88 -12.47 18.01
N GLU A 9 -3.63 -12.95 19.20
CA GLU A 9 -2.41 -13.70 19.56
C GLU A 9 -2.19 -14.92 18.68
N GLN A 10 -3.26 -15.70 18.40
CA GLN A 10 -3.18 -16.86 17.50
C GLN A 10 -2.87 -16.45 16.07
N VAL A 11 -3.40 -15.31 15.63
CA VAL A 11 -3.15 -14.77 14.31
C VAL A 11 -1.70 -14.29 14.19
N LEU A 12 -1.22 -13.54 15.17
CA LEU A 12 0.16 -13.07 15.23
C LEU A 12 1.16 -14.20 15.40
N GLY A 13 0.79 -15.27 16.12
CA GLY A 13 1.57 -16.49 16.24
C GLY A 13 1.83 -17.23 14.93
N LEU A 14 1.14 -16.87 13.83
CA LEU A 14 1.44 -17.39 12.48
C LEU A 14 2.62 -16.68 11.81
N VAL A 15 3.09 -15.55 12.34
CA VAL A 15 4.30 -14.87 11.85
C VAL A 15 5.52 -15.67 12.31
N ARG A 16 6.31 -16.16 11.36
CA ARG A 16 7.48 -16.99 11.60
C ARG A 16 8.80 -16.23 11.48
N GLU A 17 8.80 -15.17 10.69
CA GLU A 17 9.98 -14.38 10.41
C GLU A 17 9.58 -12.93 10.20
N VAL A 18 10.43 -12.00 10.62
CA VAL A 18 10.28 -10.56 10.36
C VAL A 18 11.61 -10.02 9.83
N ARG A 19 11.58 -9.44 8.63
CA ARG A 19 12.72 -8.80 8.00
C ARG A 19 12.58 -7.29 8.11
N GLY A 20 13.63 -6.58 8.51
CA GLY A 20 13.62 -5.14 8.65
C GLY A 20 12.81 -4.64 9.87
N ALA A 21 12.67 -5.45 10.93
CA ALA A 21 11.91 -5.09 12.13
C ALA A 21 12.38 -3.79 12.78
N GLU A 22 13.64 -3.43 12.62
CA GLU A 22 14.23 -2.16 13.11
C GLU A 22 13.56 -0.93 12.51
N LEU A 23 12.97 -1.03 11.32
CA LEU A 23 12.26 0.06 10.65
C LEU A 23 10.92 0.40 11.32
N LEU A 24 10.37 -0.50 12.14
CA LEU A 24 9.17 -0.25 12.93
C LEU A 24 9.45 0.57 14.20
N ARG A 25 10.74 0.74 14.55
CA ARG A 25 11.13 1.58 15.69
C ARG A 25 10.87 3.04 15.34
N ARG A 26 9.99 3.65 16.10
CA ARG A 26 9.65 5.07 15.94
C ARG A 26 10.77 5.94 16.53
N SER A 27 11.14 7.00 15.83
CA SER A 27 11.96 8.06 16.39
C SER A 27 11.11 8.86 17.40
N GLU A 28 11.67 9.30 18.50
CA GLU A 28 10.95 10.10 19.48
C GLU A 28 10.28 11.32 18.81
N GLY A 29 8.98 11.49 19.11
CA GLY A 29 8.19 12.62 18.61
C GLY A 29 7.80 12.57 17.13
N LYS A 30 8.13 11.50 16.38
CA LYS A 30 7.73 11.36 14.98
C LYS A 30 6.85 10.13 14.79
N GLY A 31 5.73 10.31 14.08
CA GLY A 31 4.91 9.21 13.61
C GLY A 31 5.62 8.38 12.53
N LEU A 32 4.97 7.31 12.08
CA LEU A 32 5.47 6.43 11.04
C LEU A 32 4.38 6.20 9.98
N ILE A 33 4.69 6.45 8.72
CA ILE A 33 3.79 6.12 7.60
C ILE A 33 4.15 4.72 7.09
N VAL A 34 3.20 3.80 7.14
CA VAL A 34 3.36 2.41 6.73
C VAL A 34 2.47 2.12 5.54
N LEU A 35 3.09 1.73 4.44
CA LEU A 35 2.45 1.43 3.17
C LEU A 35 2.35 -0.09 3.01
N SER A 36 1.13 -0.61 2.89
CA SER A 36 0.90 -2.04 2.71
C SER A 36 0.22 -2.30 1.35
N PRO A 37 0.97 -2.61 0.29
CA PRO A 37 0.39 -3.00 -1.00
C PRO A 37 -0.47 -4.27 -0.84
N HIS A 38 -1.38 -4.51 -1.80
CA HIS A 38 -2.23 -5.71 -1.80
C HIS A 38 -1.43 -6.95 -2.23
N ILE A 39 -0.45 -7.33 -1.38
CA ILE A 39 0.43 -8.50 -1.55
C ILE A 39 0.24 -9.44 -0.38
N GLY A 40 0.24 -10.73 -0.66
CA GLY A 40 0.18 -11.75 0.37
C GLY A 40 -1.03 -11.58 1.28
N ALA A 41 -0.82 -11.58 2.58
CA ALA A 41 -1.85 -11.42 3.59
C ALA A 41 -1.87 -9.98 4.13
N TRP A 42 -2.24 -8.99 3.29
CA TRP A 42 -2.25 -7.56 3.68
C TRP A 42 -3.10 -7.26 4.94
N GLU A 43 -4.16 -8.02 5.21
CA GLU A 43 -4.92 -7.88 6.46
C GLU A 43 -4.07 -8.27 7.68
N LEU A 44 -3.23 -9.32 7.57
CA LEU A 44 -2.29 -9.67 8.64
C LEU A 44 -1.25 -8.56 8.84
N ALA A 45 -0.77 -7.96 7.76
CA ALA A 45 0.17 -6.84 7.83
C ALA A 45 -0.41 -5.67 8.65
N GLY A 46 -1.69 -5.33 8.44
CA GLY A 46 -2.41 -4.32 9.22
C GLY A 46 -2.56 -4.70 10.70
N LEU A 47 -2.91 -5.95 11.00
CA LEU A 47 -3.03 -6.45 12.37
C LEU A 47 -1.65 -6.46 13.08
N TYR A 48 -0.61 -6.89 12.37
CA TYR A 48 0.76 -6.90 12.86
C TYR A 48 1.25 -5.47 13.16
N LEU A 49 1.04 -4.51 12.25
CA LEU A 49 1.37 -3.12 12.48
C LEU A 49 0.69 -2.59 13.74
N ALA A 50 -0.62 -2.79 13.86
CA ALA A 50 -1.40 -2.27 14.99
C ALA A 50 -1.02 -2.93 16.33
N SER A 51 -0.42 -4.13 16.33
CA SER A 51 0.10 -4.75 17.55
C SER A 51 1.41 -4.11 18.06
N HIS A 52 2.05 -3.25 17.26
CA HIS A 52 3.29 -2.54 17.61
C HIS A 52 3.06 -1.11 18.14
N GLY A 53 1.82 -0.71 18.32
CA GLY A 53 1.47 0.58 18.95
C GLY A 53 0.26 1.27 18.32
N PRO A 54 -0.11 2.45 18.82
CA PRO A 54 -1.24 3.21 18.32
C PRO A 54 -1.15 3.41 16.81
N THR A 55 -2.22 3.07 16.11
CA THR A 55 -2.24 3.04 14.63
C THR A 55 -3.57 3.60 14.11
N ALA A 56 -3.49 4.52 13.13
CA ALA A 56 -4.65 4.94 12.34
C ALA A 56 -4.60 4.29 10.95
N ILE A 57 -5.66 3.61 10.53
CA ILE A 57 -5.72 2.91 9.24
C ILE A 57 -6.65 3.65 8.30
N PHE A 58 -6.09 4.08 7.15
CA PHE A 58 -6.88 4.69 6.08
C PHE A 58 -7.64 3.61 5.32
N TYR A 59 -8.99 3.64 5.37
CA TYR A 59 -9.78 2.55 4.87
C TYR A 59 -11.04 3.01 4.12
N LYS A 60 -11.49 2.15 3.20
CA LYS A 60 -12.75 2.33 2.49
C LYS A 60 -13.76 1.33 3.03
N PRO A 61 -14.94 1.79 3.50
CA PRO A 61 -16.03 0.91 3.92
C PRO A 61 -16.42 -0.11 2.85
N GLN A 62 -16.65 -1.36 3.24
CA GLN A 62 -17.03 -2.48 2.38
C GLN A 62 -18.52 -2.80 2.56
N LYS A 63 -19.28 -2.90 1.46
CA LYS A 63 -20.75 -2.94 1.47
C LYS A 63 -21.39 -4.12 2.25
N TYR A 64 -20.69 -5.26 2.38
CA TYR A 64 -21.28 -6.50 2.94
C TYR A 64 -20.46 -7.18 4.05
N LEU A 65 -19.21 -6.78 4.26
CA LEU A 65 -18.31 -7.38 5.24
C LEU A 65 -17.75 -6.34 6.22
N ASP A 66 -18.31 -5.13 6.18
CA ASP A 66 -17.74 -3.98 6.90
C ASP A 66 -17.67 -4.25 8.39
N ASP A 67 -18.77 -4.71 9.00
CA ASP A 67 -18.84 -4.96 10.44
C ASP A 67 -17.81 -6.01 10.90
N LEU A 68 -17.63 -7.10 10.15
CA LEU A 68 -16.67 -8.15 10.48
C LEU A 68 -15.21 -7.65 10.34
N ILE A 69 -14.92 -6.90 9.27
CA ILE A 69 -13.58 -6.34 9.02
C ILE A 69 -13.28 -5.25 10.04
N LEU A 70 -14.24 -4.38 10.33
CA LEU A 70 -14.12 -3.32 11.34
C LEU A 70 -13.88 -3.89 12.73
N GLU A 71 -14.62 -4.92 13.11
CA GLU A 71 -14.46 -5.58 14.41
C GLU A 71 -13.08 -6.24 14.52
N ALA A 72 -12.62 -6.92 13.45
CA ALA A 72 -11.30 -7.51 13.41
C ALA A 72 -10.18 -6.46 13.57
N ARG A 73 -10.32 -5.30 12.95
CA ARG A 73 -9.35 -4.19 13.05
C ARG A 73 -9.45 -3.47 14.40
N ARG A 74 -10.65 -3.30 14.95
CA ARG A 74 -10.85 -2.71 16.29
C ARG A 74 -10.23 -3.52 17.42
N ARG A 75 -10.12 -4.85 17.26
CA ARG A 75 -9.47 -5.71 18.27
C ARG A 75 -8.03 -5.32 18.57
N THR A 76 -7.36 -4.62 17.66
CA THR A 76 -6.00 -4.09 17.86
C THR A 76 -5.98 -2.69 18.48
N GLY A 77 -7.13 -2.06 18.71
CA GLY A 77 -7.22 -0.65 19.10
C GLY A 77 -6.96 0.33 17.97
N ALA A 78 -6.87 -0.13 16.71
CA ALA A 78 -6.61 0.75 15.57
C ALA A 78 -7.76 1.73 15.33
N GLU A 79 -7.44 3.01 15.16
CA GLU A 79 -8.36 4.06 14.74
C GLU A 79 -8.61 3.93 13.23
N LEU A 80 -9.90 3.90 12.81
CA LEU A 80 -10.24 3.75 11.40
C LEU A 80 -10.55 5.11 10.79
N ALA A 81 -9.72 5.55 9.85
CA ALA A 81 -9.86 6.81 9.14
C ALA A 81 -10.51 6.58 7.76
N PRO A 82 -11.74 7.06 7.51
CA PRO A 82 -12.40 6.88 6.21
C PRO A 82 -11.69 7.67 5.10
N ILE A 83 -11.86 7.23 3.84
CA ILE A 83 -11.28 7.92 2.66
C ILE A 83 -12.09 9.20 2.37
N THR A 84 -11.91 10.20 3.22
CA THR A 84 -12.55 11.52 3.17
C THR A 84 -11.58 12.59 3.69
N PRO A 85 -11.84 13.89 3.47
CA PRO A 85 -11.04 14.96 4.07
C PRO A 85 -10.98 14.88 5.62
N LYS A 86 -12.05 14.39 6.27
CA LYS A 86 -12.06 14.15 7.73
C LYS A 86 -11.06 13.05 8.11
N GLY A 87 -11.05 11.94 7.37
CA GLY A 87 -10.10 10.85 7.65
C GLY A 87 -8.65 11.27 7.40
N ILE A 88 -8.37 12.11 6.39
CA ILE A 88 -7.01 12.65 6.20
C ILE A 88 -6.57 13.48 7.42
N ARG A 89 -7.46 14.25 8.05
CA ARG A 89 -7.13 14.97 9.29
C ARG A 89 -6.80 14.01 10.43
N VAL A 90 -7.53 12.89 10.55
CA VAL A 90 -7.22 11.83 11.53
C VAL A 90 -5.81 11.30 11.32
N LEU A 91 -5.40 11.02 10.06
CA LEU A 91 -4.04 10.54 9.77
C LEU A 91 -2.98 11.58 10.17
N VAL A 92 -3.20 12.86 9.84
CA VAL A 92 -2.28 13.95 10.23
C VAL A 92 -2.14 14.02 11.74
N GLN A 93 -3.26 14.05 12.48
CA GLN A 93 -3.26 14.10 13.94
C GLN A 93 -2.56 12.88 14.57
N ALA A 94 -2.77 11.68 14.01
CA ALA A 94 -2.07 10.48 14.46
C ALA A 94 -0.55 10.64 14.30
N LEU A 95 -0.08 11.08 13.12
CA LEU A 95 1.34 11.31 12.89
C LEU A 95 1.94 12.39 13.79
N GLU A 96 1.19 13.47 14.05
CA GLU A 96 1.60 14.56 14.97
C GLU A 96 1.69 14.09 16.43
N ARG A 97 0.90 13.09 16.84
CA ARG A 97 1.02 12.43 18.16
C ARG A 97 2.17 11.41 18.25
N GLY A 98 2.86 11.11 17.13
CA GLY A 98 3.88 10.08 17.06
C GLY A 98 3.33 8.67 16.81
N ASP A 99 2.06 8.55 16.38
CA ASP A 99 1.40 7.27 16.08
C ASP A 99 1.78 6.75 14.68
N GLN A 100 1.38 5.51 14.40
CA GLN A 100 1.55 4.89 13.08
C GLN A 100 0.33 5.16 12.21
N VAL A 101 0.55 5.26 10.90
CA VAL A 101 -0.51 5.38 9.90
C VAL A 101 -0.37 4.30 8.85
N GLY A 102 -1.42 3.49 8.65
CA GLY A 102 -1.47 2.43 7.64
C GLY A 102 -2.25 2.87 6.38
N ILE A 103 -1.63 2.74 5.20
CA ILE A 103 -2.24 3.09 3.90
C ILE A 103 -1.96 1.98 2.89
N LEU A 104 -2.97 1.61 2.07
CA LEU A 104 -2.80 0.74 0.92
C LEU A 104 -2.57 1.62 -0.32
N PRO A 105 -1.34 1.65 -0.89
CA PRO A 105 -0.95 2.70 -1.83
C PRO A 105 -1.16 2.35 -3.30
N ASP A 106 -1.45 1.10 -3.65
CA ASP A 106 -1.29 0.51 -4.97
C ASP A 106 -2.56 0.53 -5.85
N GLN A 107 -3.66 1.12 -5.38
CA GLN A 107 -4.88 1.29 -6.18
C GLN A 107 -5.00 2.70 -6.76
N GLU A 108 -5.67 2.80 -7.93
CA GLU A 108 -5.98 4.08 -8.55
C GLU A 108 -6.86 4.96 -7.66
N PRO A 109 -6.47 6.24 -7.44
CA PRO A 109 -7.34 7.20 -6.79
C PRO A 109 -8.60 7.45 -7.65
N LYS A 110 -9.75 7.60 -7.01
CA LYS A 110 -11.00 7.91 -7.72
C LYS A 110 -11.07 9.35 -8.18
N ALA A 111 -10.53 10.27 -7.39
CA ALA A 111 -10.54 11.69 -7.68
C ALA A 111 -9.34 12.07 -8.56
N ASP A 112 -9.57 13.02 -9.49
CA ASP A 112 -8.51 13.56 -10.35
C ASP A 112 -7.55 14.43 -9.57
N LYS A 113 -8.05 15.17 -8.59
CA LYS A 113 -7.23 16.02 -7.72
C LYS A 113 -6.46 15.18 -6.70
N GLY A 114 -5.15 15.42 -6.62
CA GLY A 114 -4.27 14.75 -5.65
C GLY A 114 -3.69 13.44 -6.15
N ALA A 115 -3.51 13.34 -7.46
CA ALA A 115 -2.82 12.24 -8.13
C ALA A 115 -2.16 12.73 -9.41
N VAL A 116 -1.12 12.03 -9.84
CA VAL A 116 -0.38 12.27 -11.08
C VAL A 116 -0.07 10.95 -11.77
N PHE A 117 0.29 11.01 -13.04
CA PHE A 117 0.85 9.87 -13.74
C PHE A 117 2.33 9.73 -13.39
N ALA A 118 2.72 8.54 -12.93
CA ALA A 118 4.11 8.18 -12.67
C ALA A 118 4.34 6.71 -13.05
N PRO A 119 5.56 6.32 -13.46
CA PRO A 119 5.82 4.96 -13.93
C PRO A 119 5.68 3.93 -12.80
N ILE A 120 5.11 2.77 -13.15
CA ILE A 120 5.23 1.51 -12.41
C ILE A 120 5.54 0.41 -13.43
N PHE A 121 6.63 -0.32 -13.24
CA PHE A 121 7.19 -1.24 -14.23
C PHE A 121 7.38 -0.58 -15.62
N GLY A 122 7.78 0.69 -15.64
CA GLY A 122 7.94 1.47 -16.87
C GLY A 122 6.65 1.95 -17.54
N VAL A 123 5.47 1.63 -16.99
CA VAL A 123 4.18 2.01 -17.54
C VAL A 123 3.55 3.13 -16.69
N PRO A 124 3.18 4.29 -17.28
CA PRO A 124 2.54 5.35 -16.54
C PRO A 124 1.22 4.91 -15.91
N ALA A 125 1.11 5.08 -14.60
CA ALA A 125 -0.05 4.74 -13.80
C ALA A 125 -0.50 5.93 -12.95
N PHE A 126 -1.81 6.15 -12.86
CA PHE A 126 -2.38 7.24 -12.08
C PHE A 126 -2.19 6.97 -10.58
N THR A 127 -1.34 7.76 -9.92
CA THR A 127 -0.76 7.48 -8.60
C THR A 127 -1.12 8.57 -7.60
N MET A 128 -1.50 8.18 -6.37
CA MET A 128 -1.90 9.11 -5.31
C MET A 128 -0.72 9.92 -4.78
N LEU A 129 -1.00 11.18 -4.40
CA LEU A 129 -0.06 12.08 -3.73
C LEU A 129 -0.27 12.18 -2.21
N LEU A 130 -1.22 11.43 -1.64
CA LEU A 130 -1.54 11.51 -0.21
C LEU A 130 -0.32 11.19 0.66
N VAL A 131 0.41 10.12 0.32
CA VAL A 131 1.61 9.68 1.05
C VAL A 131 2.66 10.78 1.09
N ASN A 132 2.99 11.34 -0.07
CA ASN A 132 3.94 12.44 -0.20
C ASN A 132 3.54 13.65 0.67
N ARG A 133 2.27 14.05 0.57
CA ARG A 133 1.76 15.21 1.32
C ARG A 133 1.80 15.00 2.83
N LEU A 134 1.51 13.77 3.29
CA LEU A 134 1.64 13.42 4.70
C LEU A 134 3.09 13.44 5.14
N ALA A 135 3.99 12.79 4.40
CA ALA A 135 5.43 12.74 4.72
C ALA A 135 6.04 14.14 4.80
N ARG A 136 5.78 15.00 3.81
CA ARG A 136 6.28 16.39 3.79
C ARG A 136 5.73 17.23 4.93
N ARG A 137 4.45 17.10 5.23
CA ARG A 137 3.79 17.89 6.28
C ARG A 137 4.27 17.54 7.67
N THR A 138 4.49 16.25 7.95
CA THR A 138 4.75 15.75 9.31
C THR A 138 6.21 15.40 9.54
N GLY A 139 7.02 15.26 8.47
CA GLY A 139 8.40 14.76 8.56
C GLY A 139 8.47 13.29 9.01
N ALA A 140 7.33 12.56 8.98
CA ALA A 140 7.28 11.17 9.36
C ALA A 140 7.99 10.30 8.32
N PRO A 141 8.86 9.36 8.71
CA PRO A 141 9.47 8.40 7.81
C PRO A 141 8.41 7.51 7.17
N VAL A 142 8.73 6.99 5.98
CA VAL A 142 7.85 6.12 5.20
C VAL A 142 8.51 4.75 5.02
N ILE A 143 7.76 3.69 5.29
CA ILE A 143 8.19 2.31 5.02
C ILE A 143 7.08 1.54 4.31
N PHE A 144 7.47 0.45 3.64
CA PHE A 144 6.54 -0.56 3.16
C PHE A 144 6.52 -1.74 4.12
N LEU A 145 5.32 -2.32 4.33
CA LEU A 145 5.12 -3.50 5.16
C LEU A 145 4.11 -4.45 4.51
N PHE A 146 4.48 -5.69 4.31
CA PHE A 146 3.57 -6.72 3.81
C PHE A 146 3.87 -8.10 4.41
N ALA A 147 2.87 -9.00 4.37
CA ALA A 147 2.97 -10.35 4.91
C ALA A 147 2.97 -11.38 3.78
N GLU A 148 4.13 -11.91 3.44
CA GLU A 148 4.32 -13.04 2.51
C GLU A 148 3.76 -14.32 3.13
N ARG A 149 2.98 -15.08 2.35
CA ARG A 149 2.57 -16.44 2.73
C ARG A 149 3.71 -17.41 2.45
N LEU A 150 4.18 -18.10 3.48
CA LEU A 150 5.20 -19.14 3.31
C LEU A 150 4.60 -20.39 2.65
N PRO A 151 5.38 -21.13 1.84
CA PRO A 151 4.94 -22.37 1.23
C PRO A 151 4.43 -23.39 2.26
N GLU A 152 3.61 -24.35 1.82
CA GLU A 152 3.12 -25.47 2.64
C GLU A 152 2.40 -25.04 3.93
N SER A 153 1.72 -23.89 3.89
CA SER A 153 0.98 -23.36 5.05
C SER A 153 1.82 -23.14 6.30
N ARG A 154 3.16 -22.95 6.18
CA ARG A 154 4.08 -22.76 7.29
C ARG A 154 3.92 -21.41 8.02
N GLY A 155 2.97 -20.60 7.62
CA GLY A 155 2.71 -19.29 8.22
C GLY A 155 3.14 -18.12 7.33
N PHE A 156 3.61 -17.06 7.95
CA PHE A 156 3.89 -15.81 7.25
C PHE A 156 5.26 -15.24 7.59
N ARG A 157 5.83 -14.51 6.63
CA ARG A 157 6.99 -13.65 6.83
C ARG A 157 6.56 -12.20 6.65
N ILE A 158 6.88 -11.37 7.62
CA ILE A 158 6.69 -9.91 7.52
C ILE A 158 7.94 -9.32 6.87
N HIS A 159 7.73 -8.48 5.88
CA HIS A 159 8.78 -7.65 5.28
C HIS A 159 8.54 -6.20 5.65
N CYS A 160 9.55 -5.53 6.20
CA CYS A 160 9.60 -4.08 6.36
C CYS A 160 10.71 -3.55 5.45
N ILE A 161 10.38 -2.63 4.56
CA ILE A 161 11.30 -2.08 3.54
C ILE A 161 11.24 -0.57 3.63
N ARG A 162 12.38 0.11 3.65
CA ARG A 162 12.44 1.57 3.60
C ARG A 162 11.88 2.07 2.26
N ALA A 163 11.11 3.14 2.29
CA ALA A 163 10.66 3.79 1.07
C ALA A 163 11.86 4.32 0.26
N PRO A 164 11.79 4.29 -1.07
CA PRO A 164 12.80 4.90 -1.94
C PRO A 164 12.98 6.40 -1.65
N GLU A 165 14.17 6.91 -1.94
CA GLU A 165 14.45 8.34 -1.93
C GLU A 165 13.50 9.10 -2.85
N GLY A 166 13.15 10.33 -2.47
CA GLY A 166 12.20 11.15 -3.22
C GLY A 166 10.73 10.94 -2.85
N ILE A 167 10.39 10.02 -1.94
CA ILE A 167 9.00 9.80 -1.49
C ILE A 167 8.36 11.06 -0.90
N ASP A 168 9.15 11.95 -0.34
CA ASP A 168 8.80 13.25 0.25
C ASP A 168 9.21 14.45 -0.64
N SER A 169 9.54 14.23 -1.93
CA SER A 169 9.93 15.27 -2.87
C SER A 169 8.87 16.38 -2.98
N ALA A 170 9.33 17.61 -3.24
CA ALA A 170 8.46 18.73 -3.57
C ALA A 170 7.83 18.58 -4.97
N ASP A 171 8.50 17.84 -5.86
CA ASP A 171 7.98 17.49 -7.18
C ASP A 171 7.04 16.29 -7.07
N ASP A 172 5.79 16.50 -7.46
CA ASP A 172 4.73 15.50 -7.35
C ASP A 172 5.00 14.24 -8.20
N VAL A 173 5.65 14.38 -9.36
CA VAL A 173 5.97 13.26 -10.27
C VAL A 173 7.09 12.40 -9.66
N THR A 174 8.15 13.03 -9.18
CA THR A 174 9.24 12.35 -8.47
C THR A 174 8.72 11.58 -7.25
N ALA A 175 7.86 12.20 -6.46
CA ALA A 175 7.29 11.55 -5.28
C ALA A 175 6.39 10.35 -5.63
N ALA A 176 5.57 10.47 -6.65
CA ALA A 176 4.73 9.39 -7.13
C ALA A 176 5.56 8.25 -7.76
N ALA A 177 6.64 8.58 -8.46
CA ALA A 177 7.58 7.59 -9.00
C ALA A 177 8.30 6.82 -7.88
N ALA A 178 8.74 7.50 -6.82
CA ALA A 178 9.32 6.87 -5.64
C ALA A 178 8.31 5.93 -4.93
N LEU A 179 7.04 6.35 -4.82
CA LEU A 179 5.97 5.49 -4.29
C LEU A 179 5.80 4.24 -5.12
N ASN A 180 5.71 4.38 -6.44
CA ASN A 180 5.55 3.24 -7.36
C ASN A 180 6.78 2.33 -7.35
N LEU A 181 8.00 2.87 -7.29
CA LEU A 181 9.24 2.08 -7.16
C LEU A 181 9.23 1.21 -5.89
N GLY A 182 8.76 1.75 -4.76
CA GLY A 182 8.61 0.97 -3.53
C GLY A 182 7.57 -0.15 -3.65
N ILE A 183 6.46 0.11 -4.36
CA ILE A 183 5.46 -0.93 -4.68
C ILE A 183 6.10 -2.02 -5.56
N GLU A 184 6.89 -1.65 -6.59
CA GLU A 184 7.61 -2.61 -7.44
C GLU A 184 8.57 -3.49 -6.63
N GLN A 185 9.33 -2.90 -5.70
CA GLN A 185 10.25 -3.63 -4.83
C GLN A 185 9.50 -4.69 -4.00
N CYS A 186 8.33 -4.33 -3.45
CA CYS A 186 7.47 -5.28 -2.76
C CYS A 186 7.00 -6.40 -3.69
N ILE A 187 6.49 -6.06 -4.88
CA ILE A 187 5.99 -7.04 -5.86
C ILE A 187 7.10 -8.00 -6.29
N ARG A 188 8.32 -7.50 -6.56
CA ARG A 188 9.46 -8.34 -6.95
C ARG A 188 9.88 -9.36 -5.89
N THR A 189 9.51 -9.16 -4.63
CA THR A 189 9.82 -10.09 -3.54
C THR A 189 8.99 -11.37 -3.62
N CYS A 190 7.70 -11.28 -3.96
CA CYS A 190 6.79 -12.42 -4.13
C CYS A 190 5.70 -12.08 -5.15
N PRO A 191 6.06 -12.01 -6.45
CA PRO A 191 5.19 -11.54 -7.51
C PRO A 191 3.93 -12.38 -7.68
N GLU A 192 3.97 -13.68 -7.39
CA GLU A 192 2.84 -14.60 -7.44
C GLU A 192 1.76 -14.27 -6.40
N GLN A 193 2.06 -13.47 -5.38
CA GLN A 193 1.12 -13.11 -4.31
C GLN A 193 0.51 -11.71 -4.45
N TYR A 194 0.84 -10.99 -5.53
CA TYR A 194 0.24 -9.69 -5.79
C TYR A 194 -1.16 -9.83 -6.42
N VAL A 195 -2.01 -8.84 -6.16
CA VAL A 195 -3.41 -8.82 -6.67
C VAL A 195 -3.48 -8.40 -8.13
N TRP A 196 -2.87 -9.17 -9.05
CA TRP A 196 -2.83 -8.89 -10.49
C TRP A 196 -4.20 -8.65 -11.15
N PRO A 197 -5.35 -9.24 -10.70
CA PRO A 197 -6.66 -8.94 -11.28
C PRO A 197 -7.10 -7.48 -11.13
N TYR A 198 -6.48 -6.69 -10.25
CA TYR A 198 -6.77 -5.28 -10.15
C TYR A 198 -6.24 -4.51 -11.37
N LYS A 199 -7.14 -3.82 -12.08
CA LYS A 199 -6.82 -3.05 -13.30
C LYS A 199 -6.10 -1.74 -12.96
N ARG A 200 -4.80 -1.81 -12.66
CA ARG A 200 -3.95 -0.69 -12.19
C ARG A 200 -3.76 0.41 -13.24
N PHE A 201 -3.88 0.08 -14.53
CA PHE A 201 -3.65 0.97 -15.66
C PHE A 201 -4.95 1.33 -16.40
N ARG A 202 -6.08 1.44 -15.69
CA ARG A 202 -7.37 1.79 -16.30
C ARG A 202 -7.35 3.20 -16.85
N ARG A 203 -6.83 4.15 -16.06
CA ARG A 203 -6.58 5.51 -16.51
C ARG A 203 -5.24 5.56 -17.23
N ARG A 204 -5.26 6.27 -18.37
CA ARG A 204 -4.06 6.48 -19.18
C ARG A 204 -3.86 7.97 -19.39
N PRO A 205 -2.61 8.43 -19.56
CA PRO A 205 -2.36 9.80 -20.04
C PRO A 205 -2.98 10.01 -21.42
N ASP A 206 -3.21 11.25 -21.78
CA ASP A 206 -3.78 11.61 -23.10
C ASP A 206 -2.92 11.04 -24.23
N GLY A 207 -3.57 10.43 -25.22
CA GLY A 207 -2.93 9.77 -26.36
C GLY A 207 -2.33 8.39 -26.07
N ALA A 208 -2.23 7.97 -24.80
CA ALA A 208 -1.67 6.67 -24.48
C ALA A 208 -2.61 5.50 -24.84
N PRO A 209 -2.07 4.36 -25.31
CA PRO A 209 -2.89 3.21 -25.63
C PRO A 209 -3.59 2.64 -24.40
N LYS A 210 -4.81 2.13 -24.57
CA LYS A 210 -5.53 1.38 -23.53
C LYS A 210 -4.82 0.05 -23.27
N VAL A 211 -4.71 -0.34 -21.99
CA VAL A 211 -4.09 -1.61 -21.58
C VAL A 211 -5.11 -2.75 -21.58
N TYR A 212 -6.36 -2.47 -21.18
CA TYR A 212 -7.38 -3.51 -20.99
C TYR A 212 -8.41 -3.46 -22.12
N THR A 213 -8.05 -3.98 -23.31
CA THR A 213 -8.86 -3.88 -24.54
C THR A 213 -9.52 -5.20 -25.00
N GLY A 214 -9.42 -6.28 -24.23
CA GLY A 214 -9.99 -7.58 -24.57
C GLY A 214 -9.22 -8.72 -23.91
N PRO A 215 -9.51 -9.99 -24.27
CA PRO A 215 -8.67 -11.11 -23.88
C PRO A 215 -7.28 -10.94 -24.50
N LEU A 216 -6.26 -11.14 -23.66
CA LEU A 216 -4.86 -11.11 -24.08
C LEU A 216 -4.46 -12.57 -24.40
N ASP A 217 -4.14 -12.85 -25.65
CA ASP A 217 -3.28 -13.97 -26.02
C ASP A 217 -1.80 -13.51 -26.06
N ASP A 218 -0.87 -14.42 -26.26
CA ASP A 218 0.56 -14.11 -26.23
C ASP A 218 0.95 -13.06 -27.28
N THR A 219 0.34 -13.10 -28.47
CA THR A 219 0.60 -12.16 -29.56
C THR A 219 0.12 -10.75 -29.20
N SER A 220 -1.13 -10.63 -28.73
CA SER A 220 -1.70 -9.33 -28.33
C SER A 220 -1.02 -8.73 -27.09
N ALA A 221 -0.51 -9.57 -26.18
CA ALA A 221 0.27 -9.14 -25.04
C ALA A 221 1.61 -8.54 -25.48
N PHE A 222 2.31 -9.20 -26.43
CA PHE A 222 3.57 -8.71 -26.99
C PHE A 222 3.38 -7.37 -27.73
N GLU A 223 2.41 -7.29 -28.63
CA GLU A 223 2.07 -6.05 -29.35
C GLU A 223 1.72 -4.89 -28.41
N LEU A 224 0.97 -5.19 -27.32
CA LEU A 224 0.65 -4.20 -26.31
C LEU A 224 1.92 -3.69 -25.60
N LEU A 225 2.83 -4.57 -25.23
CA LEU A 225 4.12 -4.21 -24.62
C LEU A 225 4.96 -3.33 -25.52
N GLU A 226 5.06 -3.65 -26.81
CA GLU A 226 5.80 -2.81 -27.79
C GLU A 226 5.15 -1.42 -27.94
N ARG A 227 3.83 -1.35 -28.01
CA ARG A 227 3.10 -0.06 -28.05
C ARG A 227 3.28 0.76 -26.79
N LEU A 228 3.31 0.12 -25.61
CA LEU A 228 3.56 0.80 -24.34
C LEU A 228 5.00 1.32 -24.26
N ARG A 229 5.97 0.54 -24.74
CA ARG A 229 7.39 0.95 -24.81
C ARG A 229 7.60 2.11 -25.78
N ALA A 230 7.01 2.03 -26.96
CA ALA A 230 7.10 3.08 -27.97
C ALA A 230 6.44 4.41 -27.54
N TRP A 231 5.48 4.34 -26.59
CA TRP A 231 4.79 5.52 -26.08
C TRP A 231 5.45 6.11 -24.82
N ALA A 232 6.37 5.43 -24.19
CA ALA A 232 7.07 5.96 -23.01
C ALA A 232 7.75 7.29 -23.37
N PRO A 233 7.43 8.40 -22.68
CA PRO A 233 8.07 9.70 -22.91
C PRO A 233 9.51 9.71 -22.45
#